data_277aaa9b9a271ef75e24d246a9ea4ba0
#
_entry.id   277aaa9b9a271ef75e24d246a9ea4ba0
#
_cell.length_a   1.000
_cell.length_b   1.000
_cell.length_c   1.000
_cell.angle_alpha   90.00
_cell.angle_beta   90.00
_cell.angle_gamma   90.00
#
_symmetry.space_group_name_H-M   'P 1'
#
loop_
_entity.id
_entity.type
_entity.pdbx_description
1 polymer ?
#
loop_
_entity_poly.entity_id
_entity_poly.type
_entity_poly.pdbx_seq_one_letter_code
_entity_poly.pdbx_strand_id
1 'polypeptide(L)'
;MASTDSARTLVAIPARWGSTRFPGKPLHLIAGKALVQHVWERCQECREIDDVIIATDDARIAEAAASFGAKAVLTDPDHPSGTDRIAEAAKSFPDHRVVINVQGDEPLISPALIDELARTLRADPAVKMITAAAPIQDAAQISDANVVKVIFDTQGDALYFSRSPLPYVRNPDPWPRSYRHLGIYGFQRSFLFQFVAWPPSRLEQTESLEQLRALENGTRIRVVLTDELSPGVDTPEQAAAIEKHLTGK
;
A
#
# COMPACT_ATOMS: atom_id res chain seq x y z
N MET A 1 6.87 32.02 -18.45
CA MET A 1 6.16 31.28 -17.39
C MET A 1 6.11 29.83 -17.82
N ALA A 2 6.98 28.98 -17.29
CA ALA A 2 6.90 27.55 -17.54
C ALA A 2 5.61 27.06 -16.89
N SER A 3 4.72 26.46 -17.69
CA SER A 3 3.60 25.68 -17.21
C SER A 3 4.14 24.67 -16.23
N THR A 4 3.75 24.75 -14.96
CA THR A 4 3.95 23.69 -14.00
C THR A 4 3.03 22.55 -14.43
N ASP A 5 3.52 21.71 -15.35
CA ASP A 5 2.92 20.44 -15.68
C ASP A 5 2.93 19.64 -14.38
N SER A 6 1.81 19.72 -13.63
CA SER A 6 1.72 19.06 -12.34
C SER A 6 1.83 17.56 -12.60
N ALA A 7 2.83 16.93 -12.03
CA ALA A 7 3.12 15.53 -12.23
C ALA A 7 1.85 14.71 -11.92
N ARG A 8 1.26 14.06 -12.94
CA ARG A 8 0.06 13.23 -12.76
C ARG A 8 0.34 12.05 -11.84
N THR A 9 -0.65 11.71 -11.04
CA THR A 9 -0.59 10.62 -10.07
C THR A 9 -1.57 9.51 -10.42
N LEU A 10 -1.07 8.28 -10.49
CA LEU A 10 -1.84 7.06 -10.69
C LEU A 10 -1.97 6.33 -9.35
N VAL A 11 -3.19 5.97 -8.96
CA VAL A 11 -3.41 4.91 -7.97
C VAL A 11 -3.57 3.59 -8.71
N ALA A 12 -2.81 2.58 -8.33
CA ALA A 12 -2.93 1.22 -8.83
C ALA A 12 -3.26 0.28 -7.67
N ILE A 13 -4.36 -0.46 -7.80
CA ILE A 13 -4.87 -1.42 -6.83
C ILE A 13 -4.58 -2.82 -7.35
N PRO A 14 -3.57 -3.55 -6.81
CA PRO A 14 -3.32 -4.92 -7.22
C PRO A 14 -4.41 -5.83 -6.67
N ALA A 15 -4.99 -6.67 -7.54
CA ALA A 15 -6.02 -7.63 -7.18
C ALA A 15 -5.77 -8.94 -7.93
N ARG A 16 -5.42 -10.01 -7.21
CA ARG A 16 -5.22 -11.34 -7.78
C ARG A 16 -6.30 -12.32 -7.35
N TRP A 17 -6.66 -13.24 -8.24
CA TRP A 17 -7.62 -14.29 -7.90
C TRP A 17 -7.04 -15.32 -6.93
N GLY A 18 -5.79 -15.71 -7.14
CA GLY A 18 -5.09 -16.77 -6.41
C GLY A 18 -4.71 -16.38 -4.99
N SER A 19 -5.65 -16.38 -4.06
CA SER A 19 -5.39 -16.30 -2.61
C SER A 19 -5.59 -17.67 -2.00
N THR A 20 -4.55 -18.25 -1.37
CA THR A 20 -4.64 -19.57 -0.74
C THR A 20 -5.50 -19.57 0.53
N ARG A 21 -5.46 -18.49 1.31
CA ARG A 21 -6.24 -18.34 2.56
C ARG A 21 -7.67 -17.93 2.32
N PHE A 22 -7.94 -17.22 1.24
CA PHE A 22 -9.25 -16.68 0.92
C PHE A 22 -9.45 -16.62 -0.60
N PRO A 23 -9.77 -17.76 -1.27
CA PRO A 23 -9.97 -17.82 -2.72
C PRO A 23 -11.04 -16.83 -3.18
N GLY A 24 -10.77 -16.10 -4.28
CA GLY A 24 -11.68 -15.08 -4.80
C GLY A 24 -11.85 -13.85 -3.90
N LYS A 25 -10.96 -13.63 -2.94
CA LYS A 25 -10.98 -12.52 -1.99
C LYS A 25 -11.38 -11.16 -2.59
N PRO A 26 -10.84 -10.71 -3.75
CA PRO A 26 -11.19 -9.40 -4.30
C PRO A 26 -12.68 -9.22 -4.62
N LEU A 27 -13.37 -10.31 -4.96
CA LEU A 27 -14.80 -10.31 -5.30
C LEU A 27 -15.71 -10.74 -4.14
N HIS A 28 -15.14 -11.01 -2.96
CA HIS A 28 -15.95 -11.29 -1.77
C HIS A 28 -16.83 -10.09 -1.43
N LEU A 29 -18.12 -10.35 -1.20
CA LEU A 29 -19.09 -9.28 -0.92
C LEU A 29 -19.04 -8.88 0.56
N ILE A 30 -18.88 -7.60 0.79
CA ILE A 30 -18.99 -6.94 2.08
C ILE A 30 -20.08 -5.87 1.95
N ALA A 31 -21.14 -5.95 2.73
CA ALA A 31 -22.28 -5.04 2.63
C ALA A 31 -22.81 -4.87 1.19
N GLY A 32 -22.83 -5.97 0.42
CA GLY A 32 -23.36 -6.02 -0.94
C GLY A 32 -22.42 -5.52 -2.04
N LYS A 33 -21.19 -5.11 -1.73
CA LYS A 33 -20.17 -4.68 -2.70
C LYS A 33 -18.95 -5.58 -2.62
N ALA A 34 -18.26 -5.77 -3.76
CA ALA A 34 -17.01 -6.52 -3.78
C ALA A 34 -15.93 -5.80 -2.93
N LEU A 35 -15.05 -6.56 -2.26
CA LEU A 35 -13.97 -6.01 -1.44
C LEU A 35 -13.13 -4.99 -2.23
N VAL A 36 -12.71 -5.32 -3.45
CA VAL A 36 -11.93 -4.42 -4.30
C VAL A 36 -12.73 -3.17 -4.72
N GLN A 37 -14.06 -3.25 -4.79
CA GLN A 37 -14.92 -2.10 -5.06
C GLN A 37 -14.88 -1.09 -3.91
N HIS A 38 -14.92 -1.54 -2.66
CA HIS A 38 -14.76 -0.65 -1.50
C HIS A 38 -13.45 0.11 -1.57
N VAL A 39 -12.34 -0.58 -1.84
CA VAL A 39 -11.02 0.07 -1.99
C VAL A 39 -11.01 1.09 -3.12
N TRP A 40 -11.56 0.72 -4.27
CA TRP A 40 -11.65 1.60 -5.43
C TRP A 40 -12.48 2.85 -5.13
N GLU A 41 -13.66 2.70 -4.52
CA GLU A 41 -14.52 3.82 -4.12
C GLU A 41 -13.78 4.78 -3.17
N ARG A 42 -13.01 4.27 -2.20
CA ARG A 42 -12.18 5.11 -1.32
C ARG A 42 -11.13 5.88 -2.11
N CYS A 43 -10.49 5.26 -3.09
CA CYS A 43 -9.53 5.94 -3.96
C CYS A 43 -10.18 7.02 -4.84
N GLN A 44 -11.46 6.89 -5.20
CA GLN A 44 -12.21 7.90 -5.97
C GLN A 44 -12.54 9.15 -5.13
N GLU A 45 -12.49 9.08 -3.80
CA GLU A 45 -12.68 10.22 -2.91
C GLU A 45 -11.43 11.11 -2.79
N CYS A 46 -10.28 10.66 -3.32
CA CYS A 46 -9.02 11.41 -3.29
C CYS A 46 -9.07 12.65 -4.17
N ARG A 47 -8.33 13.69 -3.78
CA ARG A 47 -8.28 14.99 -4.48
C ARG A 47 -6.99 15.21 -5.26
N GLU A 48 -5.95 14.44 -4.93
CA GLU A 48 -4.60 14.55 -5.48
C GLU A 48 -4.29 13.46 -6.52
N ILE A 49 -5.31 12.68 -6.91
CA ILE A 49 -5.18 11.52 -7.80
C ILE A 49 -5.86 11.82 -9.14
N ASP A 50 -5.14 11.52 -10.23
CA ASP A 50 -5.65 11.76 -11.59
C ASP A 50 -6.36 10.54 -12.18
N ASP A 51 -5.84 9.33 -11.91
CA ASP A 51 -6.43 8.08 -12.38
C ASP A 51 -6.34 6.99 -11.29
N VAL A 52 -7.36 6.13 -11.22
CA VAL A 52 -7.41 4.95 -10.38
C VAL A 52 -7.64 3.72 -11.24
N ILE A 53 -6.78 2.71 -11.12
CA ILE A 53 -6.89 1.44 -11.85
C ILE A 53 -6.86 0.24 -10.92
N ILE A 54 -7.45 -0.86 -11.37
CA ILE A 54 -7.32 -2.18 -10.76
C ILE A 54 -6.40 -3.00 -11.67
N ALA A 55 -5.24 -3.43 -11.15
CA ALA A 55 -4.30 -4.29 -11.84
C ALA A 55 -4.58 -5.75 -11.46
N THR A 56 -4.97 -6.59 -12.40
CA THR A 56 -5.42 -7.97 -12.11
C THR A 56 -4.93 -8.98 -13.15
N ASP A 57 -4.80 -10.23 -12.73
CA ASP A 57 -4.50 -11.38 -13.56
C ASP A 57 -5.75 -12.13 -14.03
N ASP A 58 -6.94 -11.72 -13.60
CA ASP A 58 -8.16 -12.51 -13.77
C ASP A 58 -9.29 -11.71 -14.45
N ALA A 59 -9.84 -12.27 -15.53
CA ALA A 59 -10.90 -11.65 -16.29
C ALA A 59 -12.17 -11.39 -15.45
N ARG A 60 -12.48 -12.26 -14.48
CA ARG A 60 -13.64 -12.10 -13.58
C ARG A 60 -13.52 -10.84 -12.73
N ILE A 61 -12.30 -10.52 -12.26
CA ILE A 61 -12.05 -9.28 -11.51
C ILE A 61 -12.17 -8.08 -12.45
N ALA A 62 -11.66 -8.18 -13.69
CA ALA A 62 -11.77 -7.11 -14.68
C ALA A 62 -13.22 -6.84 -15.09
N GLU A 63 -14.04 -7.89 -15.30
CA GLU A 63 -15.47 -7.78 -15.59
C GLU A 63 -16.24 -7.15 -14.42
N ALA A 64 -15.95 -7.59 -13.18
CA ALA A 64 -16.56 -7.00 -12.00
C ALA A 64 -16.16 -5.52 -11.86
N ALA A 65 -14.89 -5.17 -12.08
CA ALA A 65 -14.42 -3.79 -12.08
C ALA A 65 -15.19 -2.92 -13.08
N ALA A 66 -15.37 -3.41 -14.29
CA ALA A 66 -16.14 -2.71 -15.33
C ALA A 66 -17.61 -2.49 -14.92
N SER A 67 -18.22 -3.42 -14.18
CA SER A 67 -19.62 -3.32 -13.75
C SER A 67 -19.88 -2.17 -12.78
N PHE A 68 -18.87 -1.73 -12.00
CA PHE A 68 -18.97 -0.56 -11.12
C PHE A 68 -18.19 0.66 -11.64
N GLY A 69 -17.73 0.62 -12.91
CA GLY A 69 -17.11 1.78 -13.58
C GLY A 69 -15.61 1.94 -13.36
N ALA A 70 -14.95 0.94 -12.74
CA ALA A 70 -13.50 0.98 -12.56
C ALA A 70 -12.76 0.54 -13.82
N LYS A 71 -11.63 1.18 -14.11
CA LYS A 71 -10.71 0.77 -15.17
C LYS A 71 -9.83 -0.36 -14.67
N ALA A 72 -9.91 -1.52 -15.31
CA ALA A 72 -9.02 -2.64 -15.03
C ALA A 72 -7.95 -2.79 -16.11
N VAL A 73 -6.75 -3.23 -15.68
CA VAL A 73 -5.62 -3.58 -16.55
C VAL A 73 -5.28 -5.04 -16.29
N LEU A 74 -5.37 -5.87 -17.32
CA LEU A 74 -4.93 -7.25 -17.25
C LEU A 74 -3.41 -7.31 -17.29
N THR A 75 -2.84 -8.09 -16.39
CA THR A 75 -1.40 -8.24 -16.17
C THR A 75 -1.02 -9.71 -16.14
N ASP A 76 0.28 -9.99 -16.26
CA ASP A 76 0.80 -11.35 -16.19
C ASP A 76 0.39 -12.04 -14.88
N PRO A 77 -0.17 -13.27 -14.93
CA PRO A 77 -0.51 -14.04 -13.74
C PRO A 77 0.72 -14.44 -12.90
N ASP A 78 1.88 -14.55 -13.50
CA ASP A 78 3.10 -15.05 -12.86
C ASP A 78 3.88 -13.98 -12.09
N HIS A 79 3.34 -12.77 -11.96
CA HIS A 79 3.98 -11.74 -11.14
C HIS A 79 4.18 -12.21 -9.69
N PRO A 80 5.41 -12.09 -9.16
CA PRO A 80 5.75 -12.56 -7.81
C PRO A 80 5.11 -11.71 -6.71
N SER A 81 4.83 -10.42 -7.01
CA SER A 81 4.27 -9.48 -6.04
C SER A 81 3.20 -8.55 -6.62
N GLY A 82 2.48 -7.87 -5.71
CA GLY A 82 1.57 -6.77 -6.07
C GLY A 82 2.31 -5.59 -6.70
N THR A 83 3.56 -5.33 -6.26
CA THR A 83 4.38 -4.24 -6.79
C THR A 83 4.82 -4.49 -8.23
N ASP A 84 5.20 -5.73 -8.57
CA ASP A 84 5.50 -6.13 -9.96
C ASP A 84 4.26 -5.95 -10.85
N ARG A 85 3.09 -6.34 -10.36
CA ARG A 85 1.81 -6.22 -11.06
C ARG A 85 1.46 -4.77 -11.37
N ILE A 86 1.53 -3.88 -10.39
CA ILE A 86 1.25 -2.46 -10.62
C ILE A 86 2.30 -1.81 -11.52
N ALA A 87 3.55 -2.25 -11.46
CA ALA A 87 4.59 -1.76 -12.36
C ALA A 87 4.27 -2.11 -13.83
N GLU A 88 3.79 -3.33 -14.11
CA GLU A 88 3.32 -3.68 -15.45
C GLU A 88 2.15 -2.79 -15.87
N ALA A 89 1.11 -2.68 -15.05
CA ALA A 89 -0.06 -1.87 -15.35
C ALA A 89 0.29 -0.39 -15.60
N ALA A 90 1.24 0.16 -14.83
CA ALA A 90 1.69 1.54 -14.97
C ALA A 90 2.39 1.83 -16.31
N LYS A 91 2.84 0.81 -17.07
CA LYS A 91 3.38 1.00 -18.43
C LYS A 91 2.36 1.64 -19.37
N SER A 92 1.08 1.32 -19.20
CA SER A 92 -0.03 1.87 -19.98
C SER A 92 -0.38 3.33 -19.64
N PHE A 93 0.30 3.92 -18.63
CA PHE A 93 0.07 5.28 -18.12
C PHE A 93 1.37 6.11 -18.15
N PRO A 94 1.97 6.38 -19.33
CA PRO A 94 3.30 7.00 -19.44
C PRO A 94 3.37 8.41 -18.86
N ASP A 95 2.26 9.14 -18.85
CA ASP A 95 2.21 10.54 -18.40
C ASP A 95 2.14 10.69 -16.87
N HIS A 96 1.96 9.60 -16.14
CA HIS A 96 1.93 9.60 -14.67
C HIS A 96 3.33 9.44 -14.12
N ARG A 97 3.80 10.45 -13.38
CA ARG A 97 5.13 10.44 -12.75
C ARG A 97 5.15 9.82 -11.36
N VAL A 98 3.99 9.78 -10.71
CA VAL A 98 3.80 9.22 -9.37
C VAL A 98 2.84 8.03 -9.47
N VAL A 99 3.17 6.93 -8.79
CA VAL A 99 2.34 5.73 -8.69
C VAL A 99 2.15 5.40 -7.21
N ILE A 100 0.89 5.35 -6.77
CA ILE A 100 0.53 4.91 -5.41
C ILE A 100 -0.01 3.48 -5.49
N ASN A 101 0.57 2.58 -4.71
CA ASN A 101 0.14 1.20 -4.53
C ASN A 101 -0.81 1.13 -3.33
N VAL A 102 -2.09 0.97 -3.57
CA VAL A 102 -3.11 0.76 -2.52
C VAL A 102 -3.51 -0.69 -2.53
N GLN A 103 -3.37 -1.38 -1.40
CA GLN A 103 -3.67 -2.81 -1.33
C GLN A 103 -5.17 -3.08 -1.56
N GLY A 104 -5.49 -4.04 -2.44
CA GLY A 104 -6.86 -4.40 -2.81
C GLY A 104 -7.70 -5.04 -1.70
N ASP A 105 -7.15 -5.16 -0.50
CA ASP A 105 -7.76 -5.74 0.68
C ASP A 105 -7.90 -4.77 1.87
N GLU A 106 -7.69 -3.47 1.64
CA GLU A 106 -7.85 -2.41 2.65
C GLU A 106 -9.10 -1.55 2.40
N PRO A 107 -10.33 -2.05 2.66
CA PRO A 107 -11.58 -1.38 2.28
C PRO A 107 -11.85 -0.06 3.03
N LEU A 108 -11.12 0.19 4.11
CA LEU A 108 -11.25 1.40 4.93
C LEU A 108 -10.06 2.35 4.76
N ILE A 109 -9.26 2.18 3.70
CA ILE A 109 -8.10 3.06 3.46
C ILE A 109 -8.50 4.53 3.43
N SER A 110 -7.70 5.38 4.07
CA SER A 110 -7.97 6.81 4.15
C SER A 110 -7.62 7.52 2.84
N PRO A 111 -8.56 8.22 2.19
CA PRO A 111 -8.27 9.09 1.05
C PRO A 111 -7.28 10.21 1.41
N ALA A 112 -7.37 10.75 2.63
CA ALA A 112 -6.46 11.80 3.09
C ALA A 112 -5.00 11.31 3.17
N LEU A 113 -4.79 10.05 3.59
CA LEU A 113 -3.47 9.44 3.60
C LEU A 113 -2.93 9.24 2.17
N ILE A 114 -3.76 8.75 1.25
CA ILE A 114 -3.39 8.59 -0.17
C ILE A 114 -2.97 9.95 -0.75
N ASP A 115 -3.77 10.99 -0.52
CA ASP A 115 -3.49 12.36 -0.96
C ASP A 115 -2.18 12.90 -0.39
N GLU A 116 -1.88 12.61 0.88
CA GLU A 116 -0.64 13.06 1.52
C GLU A 116 0.60 12.40 0.89
N LEU A 117 0.55 11.09 0.60
CA LEU A 117 1.62 10.39 -0.11
C LEU A 117 1.83 10.99 -1.51
N ALA A 118 0.75 11.22 -2.25
CA ALA A 118 0.80 11.79 -3.59
C ALA A 118 1.40 13.20 -3.58
N ARG A 119 0.94 14.05 -2.66
CA ARG A 119 1.43 15.43 -2.50
C ARG A 119 2.91 15.47 -2.16
N THR A 120 3.36 14.62 -1.23
CA THR A 120 4.77 14.55 -0.82
C THR A 120 5.67 14.16 -1.98
N LEU A 121 5.30 13.13 -2.76
CA LEU A 121 6.07 12.69 -3.93
C LEU A 121 6.10 13.72 -5.06
N ARG A 122 5.02 14.47 -5.26
CA ARG A 122 4.98 15.54 -6.27
C ARG A 122 5.81 16.76 -5.85
N ALA A 123 5.80 17.08 -4.54
CA ALA A 123 6.53 18.22 -4.00
C ALA A 123 8.05 18.02 -4.01
N ASP A 124 8.51 16.77 -3.81
CA ASP A 124 9.94 16.44 -3.75
C ASP A 124 10.28 15.21 -4.61
N PRO A 125 10.75 15.41 -5.85
CA PRO A 125 11.18 14.31 -6.72
C PRO A 125 12.41 13.53 -6.21
N ALA A 126 13.11 14.01 -5.19
CA ALA A 126 14.21 13.29 -4.55
C ALA A 126 13.69 12.16 -3.63
N VAL A 127 12.45 12.27 -3.13
CA VAL A 127 11.75 11.18 -2.46
C VAL A 127 11.31 10.16 -3.51
N LYS A 128 12.05 9.05 -3.61
CA LYS A 128 11.81 8.01 -4.63
C LYS A 128 10.73 7.02 -4.22
N MET A 129 10.65 6.75 -2.92
CA MET A 129 9.69 5.82 -2.31
C MET A 129 9.16 6.40 -0.99
N ILE A 130 7.88 6.20 -0.74
CA ILE A 130 7.18 6.66 0.45
C ILE A 130 6.24 5.57 0.95
N THR A 131 6.03 5.53 2.26
CA THR A 131 5.07 4.66 2.92
C THR A 131 4.47 5.37 4.12
N ALA A 132 3.64 4.69 4.90
CA ALA A 132 3.00 5.26 6.07
C ALA A 132 3.24 4.42 7.34
N ALA A 133 3.09 5.05 8.47
CA ALA A 133 3.14 4.41 9.78
C ALA A 133 2.15 5.04 10.75
N ALA A 134 1.67 4.24 11.69
CA ALA A 134 0.80 4.68 12.77
C ALA A 134 1.38 4.31 14.13
N PRO A 135 1.16 5.13 15.19
CA PRO A 135 1.57 4.77 16.54
C PRO A 135 0.91 3.46 17.00
N ILE A 136 1.68 2.57 17.62
CA ILE A 136 1.16 1.38 18.28
C ILE A 136 0.61 1.82 19.64
N GLN A 137 -0.69 1.60 19.86
CA GLN A 137 -1.37 1.95 21.11
C GLN A 137 -1.50 0.74 22.04
N ASP A 138 -1.58 -0.48 21.50
CA ASP A 138 -1.66 -1.73 22.26
C ASP A 138 -0.27 -2.40 22.32
N ALA A 139 0.29 -2.51 23.51
CA ALA A 139 1.59 -3.12 23.74
C ALA A 139 1.69 -4.57 23.22
N ALA A 140 0.59 -5.33 23.15
CA ALA A 140 0.58 -6.68 22.61
C ALA A 140 0.99 -6.69 21.11
N GLN A 141 0.67 -5.63 20.37
CA GLN A 141 1.03 -5.51 18.95
C GLN A 141 2.53 -5.37 18.72
N ILE A 142 3.30 -4.91 19.72
CA ILE A 142 4.77 -4.76 19.60
C ILE A 142 5.41 -6.14 19.41
N SER A 143 4.92 -7.16 20.11
CA SER A 143 5.42 -8.53 20.04
C SER A 143 4.79 -9.38 18.94
N ASP A 144 3.72 -8.90 18.30
CA ASP A 144 3.06 -9.61 17.21
C ASP A 144 3.89 -9.50 15.92
N ALA A 145 4.37 -10.63 15.40
CA ALA A 145 5.14 -10.70 14.15
C ALA A 145 4.31 -10.34 12.89
N ASN A 146 2.97 -10.35 12.97
CA ASN A 146 2.09 -9.92 11.89
C ASN A 146 1.98 -8.39 11.82
N VAL A 147 2.26 -7.70 12.90
CA VAL A 147 2.37 -6.25 12.94
C VAL A 147 3.82 -5.87 12.65
N VAL A 148 4.09 -5.38 11.46
CA VAL A 148 5.43 -4.91 11.08
C VAL A 148 5.73 -3.59 11.79
N LYS A 149 6.89 -3.51 12.47
CA LYS A 149 7.36 -2.29 13.11
C LYS A 149 8.26 -1.52 12.16
N VAL A 150 8.24 -0.21 12.27
CA VAL A 150 9.16 0.69 11.55
C VAL A 150 9.78 1.68 12.51
N ILE A 151 11.07 1.91 12.32
CA ILE A 151 11.81 3.01 12.97
C ILE A 151 12.31 3.96 11.88
N PHE A 152 12.34 5.24 12.16
CA PHE A 152 12.72 6.28 11.21
C PHE A 152 13.54 7.37 11.91
N ASP A 153 14.29 8.13 11.14
CA ASP A 153 15.14 9.21 11.61
C ASP A 153 14.36 10.51 11.85
N THR A 154 15.05 11.56 12.26
CA THR A 154 14.46 12.89 12.51
C THR A 154 13.99 13.59 11.23
N GLN A 155 14.36 13.10 10.06
CA GLN A 155 13.89 13.60 8.77
C GLN A 155 12.64 12.85 8.30
N GLY A 156 12.22 11.79 9.02
CA GLY A 156 11.12 10.92 8.66
C GLY A 156 11.51 9.86 7.62
N ASP A 157 12.80 9.59 7.41
CA ASP A 157 13.25 8.52 6.54
C ASP A 157 13.41 7.22 7.33
N ALA A 158 12.88 6.11 6.81
CA ALA A 158 12.93 4.81 7.47
C ALA A 158 14.37 4.33 7.67
N LEU A 159 14.69 3.93 8.91
CA LEU A 159 15.95 3.29 9.25
C LEU A 159 15.86 1.77 9.09
N TYR A 160 14.73 1.16 9.50
CA TYR A 160 14.51 -0.27 9.34
C TYR A 160 13.03 -0.64 9.53
N PHE A 161 12.65 -1.76 8.91
CA PHE A 161 11.35 -2.44 9.11
C PHE A 161 11.61 -3.84 9.64
N SER A 162 10.83 -4.29 10.62
CA SER A 162 10.98 -5.65 11.16
C SER A 162 9.68 -6.20 11.73
N ARG A 163 9.58 -7.53 11.67
CA ARG A 163 8.56 -8.28 12.42
C ARG A 163 8.91 -8.39 13.90
N SER A 164 10.20 -8.26 14.25
CA SER A 164 10.66 -8.21 15.63
C SER A 164 10.23 -6.90 16.33
N PRO A 165 10.14 -6.88 17.67
CA PRO A 165 9.95 -5.64 18.42
C PRO A 165 11.05 -4.63 18.12
N LEU A 166 10.69 -3.40 17.72
CA LEU A 166 11.56 -2.27 17.46
C LEU A 166 10.94 -0.98 17.99
N PRO A 167 11.76 -0.07 18.59
CA PRO A 167 13.13 -0.28 19.09
C PRO A 167 13.17 -1.15 20.35
N TYR A 168 14.37 -1.65 20.73
CA TYR A 168 14.52 -2.29 22.03
C TYR A 168 14.46 -1.23 23.16
N VAL A 169 13.49 -1.37 24.03
CA VAL A 169 13.27 -0.45 25.15
C VAL A 169 14.08 -0.90 26.35
N ARG A 170 15.25 -0.30 26.57
CA ARG A 170 16.09 -0.60 27.73
C ARG A 170 15.55 0.03 29.02
N ASN A 171 15.10 1.29 28.94
CA ASN A 171 14.57 2.04 30.06
C ASN A 171 13.07 2.30 29.78
N PRO A 172 12.16 1.80 30.62
CA PRO A 172 10.73 2.05 30.48
C PRO A 172 10.37 3.47 30.96
N ASP A 173 10.80 4.49 30.25
CA ASP A 173 10.33 5.88 30.39
C ASP A 173 9.13 6.07 29.44
N PRO A 174 8.17 7.01 29.68
CA PRO A 174 6.91 7.12 28.89
C PRO A 174 7.06 7.22 27.38
N TRP A 175 8.27 7.13 26.90
CA TRP A 175 8.66 7.04 25.49
C TRP A 175 9.62 5.86 25.27
N PRO A 176 9.28 4.84 24.49
CA PRO A 176 9.34 4.97 23.04
C PRO A 176 7.98 4.66 22.41
N ARG A 177 7.55 5.50 21.49
CA ARG A 177 6.49 5.12 20.60
C ARG A 177 7.04 4.11 19.60
N SER A 178 6.48 2.89 19.65
CA SER A 178 6.64 1.97 18.55
C SER A 178 5.62 2.33 17.47
N TYR A 179 6.02 2.20 16.21
CA TYR A 179 5.16 2.49 15.09
C TYR A 179 4.93 1.23 14.27
N ARG A 180 3.66 0.99 13.91
CA ARG A 180 3.32 -0.05 12.94
C ARG A 180 3.43 0.53 11.53
N HIS A 181 4.05 -0.21 10.65
CA HIS A 181 4.07 0.09 9.23
C HIS A 181 2.71 -0.22 8.61
N LEU A 182 2.24 0.64 7.70
CA LEU A 182 1.03 0.44 6.91
C LEU A 182 1.44 0.06 5.47
N GLY A 183 0.77 -0.94 4.90
CA GLY A 183 1.12 -1.56 3.62
C GLY A 183 0.86 -0.71 2.37
N ILE A 184 0.68 0.59 2.52
CA ILE A 184 0.54 1.52 1.40
C ILE A 184 1.90 2.06 0.98
N TYR A 185 2.14 2.18 -0.34
CA TYR A 185 3.38 2.71 -0.88
C TYR A 185 3.13 3.69 -2.01
N GLY A 186 3.99 4.71 -2.08
CA GLY A 186 4.07 5.58 -3.23
C GLY A 186 5.48 5.55 -3.83
N PHE A 187 5.56 5.73 -5.14
CA PHE A 187 6.80 5.68 -5.90
C PHE A 187 6.89 6.82 -6.91
N GLN A 188 8.10 7.38 -7.09
CA GLN A 188 8.39 7.97 -8.39
C GLN A 188 8.34 6.86 -9.44
N ARG A 189 7.63 7.06 -10.56
CA ARG A 189 7.42 6.02 -11.59
C ARG A 189 8.72 5.40 -12.10
N SER A 190 9.75 6.21 -12.32
CA SER A 190 11.06 5.71 -12.75
C SER A 190 11.70 4.79 -11.71
N PHE A 191 11.52 5.11 -10.43
CA PHE A 191 12.02 4.28 -9.34
C PHE A 191 11.22 2.98 -9.20
N LEU A 192 9.90 3.00 -9.39
CA LEU A 192 9.09 1.77 -9.39
C LEU A 192 9.63 0.74 -10.37
N PHE A 193 9.95 1.16 -11.62
CA PHE A 193 10.53 0.25 -12.61
C PHE A 193 11.95 -0.21 -12.25
N GLN A 194 12.74 0.64 -11.61
CA GLN A 194 14.04 0.26 -11.09
C GLN A 194 13.92 -0.76 -9.96
N PHE A 195 12.98 -0.55 -9.03
CA PHE A 195 12.75 -1.39 -7.88
C PHE A 195 12.35 -2.83 -8.27
N VAL A 196 11.40 -2.98 -9.18
CA VAL A 196 10.98 -4.32 -9.64
C VAL A 196 12.02 -5.02 -10.52
N ALA A 197 12.99 -4.30 -11.07
CA ALA A 197 14.10 -4.89 -11.80
C ALA A 197 15.20 -5.48 -10.89
N TRP A 198 15.22 -5.13 -9.61
CA TRP A 198 16.16 -5.70 -8.66
C TRP A 198 15.72 -7.11 -8.22
N PRO A 199 16.67 -8.04 -8.07
CA PRO A 199 16.36 -9.33 -7.48
C PRO A 199 15.94 -9.16 -6.01
N PRO A 200 15.15 -10.09 -5.45
CA PRO A 200 14.83 -10.11 -4.03
C PRO A 200 16.10 -10.08 -3.16
N SER A 201 16.14 -9.19 -2.19
CA SER A 201 17.29 -8.95 -1.34
C SER A 201 17.33 -9.92 -0.14
N ARG A 202 18.45 -9.97 0.57
CA ARG A 202 18.62 -10.89 1.70
C ARG A 202 17.68 -10.59 2.87
N LEU A 203 17.61 -9.33 3.28
CA LEU A 203 16.74 -8.93 4.39
C LEU A 203 15.26 -9.05 4.03
N GLU A 204 14.91 -8.71 2.78
CA GLU A 204 13.57 -8.92 2.26
C GLU A 204 13.12 -10.37 2.40
N GLN A 205 13.96 -11.33 1.99
CA GLN A 205 13.67 -12.77 2.10
C GLN A 205 13.62 -13.24 3.55
N THR A 206 14.50 -12.70 4.41
CA THR A 206 14.57 -13.08 5.83
C THR A 206 13.33 -12.64 6.60
N GLU A 207 12.89 -11.40 6.40
CA GLU A 207 11.75 -10.81 7.11
C GLU A 207 10.42 -11.00 6.33
N SER A 208 10.48 -11.44 5.06
CA SER A 208 9.36 -11.42 4.13
C SER A 208 8.72 -10.03 4.05
N LEU A 209 9.58 -9.01 3.84
CA LEU A 209 9.23 -7.60 3.77
C LEU A 209 9.87 -6.97 2.52
N GLU A 210 9.07 -6.78 1.47
CA GLU A 210 9.53 -6.33 0.15
C GLU A 210 10.28 -4.98 0.19
N GLN A 211 9.85 -4.05 1.03
CA GLN A 211 10.45 -2.71 1.16
C GLN A 211 11.90 -2.74 1.64
N LEU A 212 12.35 -3.80 2.29
CA LEU A 212 13.75 -3.95 2.70
C LEU A 212 14.69 -4.02 1.49
N ARG A 213 14.21 -4.47 0.31
CA ARG A 213 14.96 -4.41 -0.95
C ARG A 213 15.42 -3.00 -1.28
N ALA A 214 14.55 -2.00 -1.06
CA ALA A 214 14.91 -0.61 -1.29
C ALA A 214 16.00 -0.11 -0.33
N LEU A 215 15.88 -0.42 0.97
CA LEU A 215 16.89 -0.05 1.96
C LEU A 215 18.24 -0.72 1.70
N GLU A 216 18.27 -2.02 1.37
CA GLU A 216 19.51 -2.74 1.05
C GLU A 216 20.20 -2.19 -0.21
N ASN A 217 19.45 -1.60 -1.15
CA ASN A 217 19.97 -0.91 -2.33
C ASN A 217 20.24 0.58 -2.09
N GLY A 218 20.28 1.04 -0.83
CA GLY A 218 20.64 2.40 -0.44
C GLY A 218 19.60 3.47 -0.78
N THR A 219 18.34 3.06 -1.03
CA THR A 219 17.25 4.00 -1.26
C THR A 219 16.58 4.37 0.05
N ARG A 220 16.40 5.67 0.28
CA ARG A 220 15.61 6.16 1.41
C ARG A 220 14.13 5.95 1.15
N ILE A 221 13.41 5.56 2.20
CA ILE A 221 11.95 5.42 2.18
C ILE A 221 11.39 6.47 3.13
N ARG A 222 10.64 7.46 2.63
CA ARG A 222 9.95 8.45 3.47
C ARG A 222 8.78 7.77 4.17
N VAL A 223 8.59 8.10 5.46
CA VAL A 223 7.48 7.61 6.28
C VAL A 223 6.57 8.78 6.63
N VAL A 224 5.30 8.69 6.23
CA VAL A 224 4.24 9.60 6.66
C VAL A 224 3.58 9.04 7.90
N LEU A 225 3.36 9.88 8.91
CA LEU A 225 2.64 9.47 10.11
C LEU A 225 1.15 9.74 9.97
N THR A 226 0.35 8.78 10.42
CA THR A 226 -1.11 8.91 10.49
C THR A 226 -1.64 8.25 11.76
N ASP A 227 -2.75 8.74 12.25
CA ASP A 227 -3.49 8.09 13.34
C ASP A 227 -4.60 7.17 12.79
N GLU A 228 -4.84 7.20 11.47
CA GLU A 228 -5.86 6.38 10.81
C GLU A 228 -5.32 4.98 10.55
N LEU A 229 -6.12 3.98 10.92
CA LEU A 229 -5.83 2.57 10.69
C LEU A 229 -6.78 2.01 9.65
N SER A 230 -6.24 1.34 8.65
CA SER A 230 -6.99 0.55 7.68
C SER A 230 -6.70 -0.93 7.93
N PRO A 231 -7.59 -1.66 8.61
CA PRO A 231 -7.41 -3.09 8.79
C PRO A 231 -7.61 -3.81 7.45
N GLY A 232 -6.63 -4.62 7.08
CA GLY A 232 -6.71 -5.47 5.91
C GLY A 232 -7.67 -6.65 6.13
N VAL A 233 -8.23 -7.15 5.03
CA VAL A 233 -9.10 -8.32 5.00
C VAL A 233 -8.33 -9.50 4.39
N ASP A 234 -7.90 -10.42 5.24
CA ASP A 234 -7.17 -11.64 4.85
C ASP A 234 -7.98 -12.93 5.08
N THR A 235 -9.03 -12.85 5.90
CA THR A 235 -9.88 -13.97 6.25
C THR A 235 -11.37 -13.59 6.19
N PRO A 236 -12.29 -14.58 6.07
CA PRO A 236 -13.73 -14.33 6.13
C PRO A 236 -14.18 -13.65 7.42
N GLU A 237 -13.55 -13.95 8.56
CA GLU A 237 -13.86 -13.34 9.85
C GLU A 237 -13.54 -11.84 9.87
N GLN A 238 -12.42 -11.47 9.26
CA GLN A 238 -12.05 -10.05 9.09
C GLN A 238 -13.03 -9.34 8.15
N ALA A 239 -13.47 -10.00 7.06
CA ALA A 239 -14.50 -9.46 6.18
C ALA A 239 -15.81 -9.19 6.94
N ALA A 240 -16.26 -10.13 7.77
CA ALA A 240 -17.45 -9.96 8.61
C ALA A 240 -17.30 -8.82 9.65
N ALA A 241 -16.10 -8.62 10.19
CA ALA A 241 -15.83 -7.51 11.11
C ALA A 241 -15.92 -6.14 10.39
N ILE A 242 -15.37 -6.04 9.15
CA ILE A 242 -15.52 -4.85 8.32
C ILE A 242 -17.00 -4.60 7.97
N GLU A 243 -17.75 -5.64 7.62
CA GLU A 243 -19.18 -5.51 7.31
C GLU A 243 -19.97 -4.93 8.47
N LYS A 244 -19.73 -5.41 9.71
CA LYS A 244 -20.33 -4.83 10.93
C LYS A 244 -19.98 -3.36 11.08
N HIS A 245 -18.72 -3.00 10.85
CA HIS A 245 -18.27 -1.60 10.92
C HIS A 245 -19.02 -0.72 9.91
N LEU A 246 -19.13 -1.17 8.65
CA LEU A 246 -19.79 -0.41 7.57
C LEU A 246 -21.31 -0.31 7.73
N THR A 247 -21.95 -1.32 8.32
CA THR A 247 -23.42 -1.37 8.47
C THR A 247 -23.91 -0.85 9.83
N GLY A 248 -23.02 -0.58 10.76
CA GLY A 248 -23.37 -0.14 12.13
C GLY A 248 -24.09 -1.19 12.96
N LYS A 249 -23.96 -2.47 12.61
CA LYS A 249 -24.66 -3.60 13.27
C LYS A 249 -23.71 -4.39 14.17
#